data_904b7bea5a3bf1095cdebfe20cde1ffa
#
_entry.id   904b7bea5a3bf1095cdebfe20cde1ffa
#
_cell.length_a   1.000
_cell.length_b   1.000
_cell.length_c   1.000
_cell.angle_alpha   90.00
_cell.angle_beta   90.00
_cell.angle_gamma   90.00
#
_symmetry.space_group_name_H-M   'P 1'
#
loop_
_entity.id
_entity.type
_entity.pdbx_description
1 polymer ?
#
loop_
_entity_poly.entity_id
_entity_poly.type
_entity_poly.pdbx_seq_one_letter_code
_entity_poly.pdbx_strand_id
1 'polypeptide(L)'
;MASVALIGPEIEENLSLRYIASSLAAAGHATDIVPFNQAGDFPFALERVLALEPILVGISLAFQWRANDFLAFAVALRERGYRGHITLGGHFATFAASDIITDFPEVSSICRQEAEETVVSLTNALVAAEKTGKPAPLSDIAGLALRTDDGRPLLTPHPRLPDLAKLPRPDRRGDPAACFGHGISPLVSSRGCYANCSFCCIAAWHEQSLPGKRYRIREVDDVADEMVEMQQTRGIDIFVFHDDNFFVPGHKRNFERFSALADALEKRGIGRYATVVKARPTDVDPKVFDVLKRRLHCIRAYIGIETDADQGLETLRRWSPAKQNKKAIELARKLDLYTCFNILLFDPDTTLEDIETNIAFFRFAAEFPSNFGRVELYAGTPLLARMQQEGRTRGDYMQWDYDLGSPEMERVFSLSMTAFHERNFGNNALSNRIMGTRFDLEVARHFHPEVVRPDWIEEGKELSRILSNDGADGLEAVVRFVRRSAPESEEQTFVEGLAAGLRATEDRIRGRARALARSLRDAIGEGEPLTEIGDLVATPLQQARAVELSA
;
A
#
# COMPACT_ATOMS: atom_id res chain seq x y z
N MET A 1 31.54 15.17 -1.36
CA MET A 1 30.09 15.37 -1.27
C MET A 1 29.54 15.19 -2.66
N ALA A 2 28.54 14.37 -2.85
CA ALA A 2 27.88 14.18 -4.14
C ALA A 2 26.40 14.57 -4.03
N SER A 3 25.79 14.95 -5.15
CA SER A 3 24.35 15.16 -5.28
C SER A 3 23.69 13.86 -5.77
N VAL A 4 22.61 13.44 -5.12
CA VAL A 4 21.80 12.26 -5.48
C VAL A 4 20.35 12.69 -5.59
N ALA A 5 19.69 12.37 -6.70
CA ALA A 5 18.26 12.54 -6.87
C ALA A 5 17.53 11.21 -6.63
N LEU A 6 16.51 11.24 -5.78
CA LEU A 6 15.66 10.09 -5.45
C LEU A 6 14.26 10.34 -5.99
N ILE A 7 13.75 9.47 -6.84
CA ILE A 7 12.48 9.64 -7.54
C ILE A 7 11.49 8.54 -7.10
N GLY A 8 10.28 8.95 -6.79
CA GLY A 8 9.19 8.02 -6.46
C GLY A 8 7.91 8.73 -6.05
N PRO A 9 6.85 7.96 -5.74
CA PRO A 9 5.62 8.55 -5.23
C PRO A 9 5.85 9.17 -3.84
N GLU A 10 5.33 10.36 -3.63
CA GLU A 10 5.41 11.17 -2.40
C GLU A 10 4.03 11.77 -2.04
N ILE A 11 2.96 11.07 -2.34
CA ILE A 11 1.60 11.44 -1.89
C ILE A 11 1.54 11.40 -0.36
N GLU A 12 2.13 10.37 0.23
CA GLU A 12 2.54 10.29 1.63
C GLU A 12 4.06 10.30 1.69
N GLU A 13 4.64 10.58 2.86
CA GLU A 13 6.09 10.47 3.05
C GLU A 13 6.57 9.04 2.66
N ASN A 14 7.27 8.90 1.55
CA ASN A 14 7.79 7.62 1.09
C ASN A 14 8.97 7.17 1.96
N LEU A 15 8.69 6.39 2.98
CA LEU A 15 9.69 5.95 3.95
C LEU A 15 10.89 5.25 3.31
N SER A 16 10.71 4.52 2.20
CA SER A 16 11.82 3.86 1.51
C SER A 16 12.84 4.88 0.99
N LEU A 17 12.38 5.92 0.27
CA LEU A 17 13.25 6.99 -0.23
C LEU A 17 13.84 7.80 0.93
N ARG A 18 13.07 8.03 1.98
CA ARG A 18 13.47 8.85 3.12
C ARG A 18 14.52 8.18 4.00
N TYR A 19 14.46 6.86 4.20
CA TYR A 19 15.54 6.10 4.84
C TYR A 19 16.82 6.08 4.01
N ILE A 20 16.70 5.94 2.67
CA ILE A 20 17.84 6.05 1.75
C ILE A 20 18.45 7.45 1.81
N ALA A 21 17.63 8.51 1.79
CA ALA A 21 18.10 9.90 1.88
C ALA A 21 18.89 10.14 3.17
N SER A 22 18.38 9.69 4.32
CA SER A 22 19.06 9.81 5.60
C SER A 22 20.36 9.02 5.67
N SER A 23 20.39 7.81 5.09
CA SER A 23 21.61 6.99 5.03
C SER A 23 22.68 7.64 4.16
N LEU A 24 22.29 8.23 3.02
CA LEU A 24 23.19 9.01 2.17
C LEU A 24 23.69 10.28 2.88
N ALA A 25 22.81 11.01 3.56
CA ALA A 25 23.17 12.19 4.32
C ALA A 25 24.16 11.88 5.46
N ALA A 26 23.95 10.76 6.18
CA ALA A 26 24.88 10.27 7.20
C ALA A 26 26.26 9.91 6.62
N ALA A 27 26.33 9.52 5.34
CA ALA A 27 27.57 9.27 4.59
C ALA A 27 28.17 10.54 3.95
N GLY A 28 27.58 11.72 4.16
CA GLY A 28 28.08 13.01 3.66
C GLY A 28 27.68 13.35 2.22
N HIS A 29 26.60 12.77 1.71
CA HIS A 29 26.03 13.09 0.40
C HIS A 29 24.79 13.97 0.53
N ALA A 30 24.55 14.86 -0.45
CA ALA A 30 23.34 15.65 -0.54
C ALA A 30 22.25 14.87 -1.31
N THR A 31 21.01 14.97 -0.86
CA THR A 31 19.89 14.29 -1.51
C THR A 31 18.73 15.24 -1.78
N ASP A 32 18.11 15.07 -2.94
CA ASP A 32 16.83 15.63 -3.31
C ASP A 32 15.83 14.50 -3.57
N ILE A 33 14.65 14.56 -2.94
CA ILE A 33 13.52 13.67 -3.25
C ILE A 33 12.64 14.41 -4.25
N VAL A 34 12.47 13.82 -5.43
CA VAL A 34 11.67 14.38 -6.53
C VAL A 34 10.38 13.56 -6.66
N PRO A 35 9.23 14.15 -6.32
CA PRO A 35 7.94 13.47 -6.42
C PRO A 35 7.60 13.08 -7.85
N PHE A 36 7.16 11.84 -8.03
CA PHE A 36 6.57 11.33 -9.27
C PHE A 36 5.36 10.46 -8.91
N ASN A 37 4.24 11.11 -8.62
CA ASN A 37 3.01 10.49 -8.12
C ASN A 37 2.14 9.92 -9.25
N GLN A 38 2.06 10.62 -10.37
CA GLN A 38 1.19 10.32 -11.50
C GLN A 38 1.85 10.73 -12.84
N ALA A 39 1.30 10.28 -13.94
CA ALA A 39 1.85 10.56 -15.27
C ALA A 39 2.01 12.08 -15.56
N GLY A 40 1.13 12.91 -15.02
CA GLY A 40 1.21 14.37 -15.16
C GLY A 40 2.44 15.01 -14.52
N ASP A 41 3.08 14.35 -13.56
CA ASP A 41 4.29 14.85 -12.88
C ASP A 41 5.57 14.63 -13.71
N PHE A 42 5.51 13.77 -14.73
CA PHE A 42 6.65 13.32 -15.53
C PHE A 42 7.51 14.48 -16.06
N PRO A 43 6.95 15.49 -16.76
CA PRO A 43 7.77 16.59 -17.31
C PRO A 43 8.48 17.38 -16.22
N PHE A 44 7.79 17.68 -15.12
CA PHE A 44 8.35 18.43 -14.00
C PHE A 44 9.48 17.64 -13.31
N ALA A 45 9.25 16.37 -13.02
CA ALA A 45 10.25 15.52 -12.40
C ALA A 45 11.50 15.38 -13.28
N LEU A 46 11.32 15.22 -14.59
CA LEU A 46 12.42 15.12 -15.56
C LEU A 46 13.28 16.40 -15.56
N GLU A 47 12.68 17.58 -15.72
CA GLU A 47 13.39 18.85 -15.72
C GLU A 47 14.09 19.10 -14.37
N ARG A 48 13.46 18.76 -13.27
CA ARG A 48 14.04 18.90 -11.93
C ARG A 48 15.30 18.05 -11.79
N VAL A 49 15.27 16.79 -12.20
CA VAL A 49 16.44 15.88 -12.13
C VAL A 49 17.57 16.38 -13.02
N LEU A 50 17.25 16.80 -14.26
CA LEU A 50 18.27 17.34 -15.18
C LEU A 50 18.93 18.60 -14.62
N ALA A 51 18.17 19.48 -13.99
CA ALA A 51 18.71 20.71 -13.37
C ALA A 51 19.60 20.45 -12.14
N LEU A 52 19.42 19.32 -11.46
CA LEU A 52 20.24 18.93 -10.30
C LEU A 52 21.62 18.36 -10.70
N GLU A 53 21.77 17.89 -11.92
CA GLU A 53 22.98 17.21 -12.43
C GLU A 53 23.57 16.18 -11.43
N PRO A 54 22.75 15.25 -10.86
CA PRO A 54 23.22 14.37 -9.82
C PRO A 54 24.19 13.33 -10.38
N ILE A 55 25.11 12.84 -9.53
CA ILE A 55 25.99 11.70 -9.90
C ILE A 55 25.19 10.40 -9.99
N LEU A 56 24.11 10.30 -9.20
CA LEU A 56 23.24 9.13 -9.10
C LEU A 56 21.77 9.56 -9.10
N VAL A 57 20.99 8.93 -9.96
CA VAL A 57 19.53 8.94 -9.92
C VAL A 57 19.05 7.61 -9.38
N GLY A 58 18.35 7.62 -8.24
CA GLY A 58 17.71 6.44 -7.63
C GLY A 58 16.20 6.49 -7.85
N ILE A 59 15.63 5.47 -8.49
CA ILE A 59 14.20 5.40 -8.81
C ILE A 59 13.54 4.29 -7.98
N SER A 60 12.49 4.64 -7.22
CA SER A 60 11.72 3.72 -6.39
C SER A 60 10.65 3.01 -7.20
N LEU A 61 10.98 1.87 -7.79
CA LEU A 61 10.09 1.01 -8.56
C LEU A 61 9.60 -0.15 -7.69
N ALA A 62 8.67 0.14 -6.77
CA ALA A 62 8.13 -0.85 -5.84
C ALA A 62 6.97 -1.64 -6.44
N PHE A 63 6.17 -1.04 -7.32
CA PHE A 63 4.94 -1.60 -7.85
C PHE A 63 5.06 -1.92 -9.35
N GLN A 64 4.68 -3.15 -9.72
CA GLN A 64 4.71 -3.64 -11.10
C GLN A 64 3.89 -2.76 -12.06
N TRP A 65 2.72 -2.33 -11.66
CA TRP A 65 1.82 -1.52 -12.48
C TRP A 65 2.38 -0.11 -12.84
N ARG A 66 3.39 0.40 -12.09
CA ARG A 66 4.11 1.64 -12.39
C ARG A 66 5.39 1.41 -13.21
N ALA A 67 5.67 0.15 -13.59
CA ALA A 67 6.94 -0.18 -14.23
C ALA A 67 7.15 0.62 -15.52
N ASN A 68 6.14 0.69 -16.38
CA ASN A 68 6.23 1.44 -17.63
C ASN A 68 6.55 2.92 -17.41
N ASP A 69 5.93 3.58 -16.45
CA ASP A 69 6.17 5.00 -16.15
C ASP A 69 7.62 5.26 -15.74
N PHE A 70 8.12 4.47 -14.80
CA PHE A 70 9.46 4.66 -14.24
C PHE A 70 10.59 4.22 -15.17
N LEU A 71 10.35 3.19 -16.00
CA LEU A 71 11.31 2.78 -17.03
C LEU A 71 11.35 3.80 -18.17
N ALA A 72 10.19 4.31 -18.62
CA ALA A 72 10.13 5.41 -19.58
C ALA A 72 10.84 6.67 -19.04
N PHE A 73 10.78 6.92 -17.73
CA PHE A 73 11.51 8.03 -17.12
C PHE A 73 13.04 7.84 -17.22
N ALA A 74 13.55 6.63 -16.99
CA ALA A 74 14.97 6.32 -17.16
C ALA A 74 15.41 6.50 -18.62
N VAL A 75 14.61 6.07 -19.59
CA VAL A 75 14.84 6.28 -21.03
C VAL A 75 14.90 7.76 -21.35
N ALA A 76 13.90 8.53 -20.94
CA ALA A 76 13.84 9.98 -21.19
C ALA A 76 15.04 10.74 -20.60
N LEU A 77 15.53 10.36 -19.42
CA LEU A 77 16.75 10.94 -18.86
C LEU A 77 17.94 10.75 -19.80
N ARG A 78 18.12 9.56 -20.39
CA ARG A 78 19.20 9.28 -21.34
C ARG A 78 19.04 10.07 -22.65
N GLU A 79 17.83 10.12 -23.19
CA GLU A 79 17.51 10.88 -24.40
C GLU A 79 17.78 12.39 -24.21
N ARG A 80 17.50 12.91 -23.03
CA ARG A 80 17.76 14.31 -22.64
C ARG A 80 19.24 14.56 -22.28
N GLY A 81 20.11 13.56 -22.42
CA GLY A 81 21.57 13.71 -22.29
C GLY A 81 22.12 13.45 -20.88
N TYR A 82 21.33 13.00 -19.92
CA TYR A 82 21.85 12.61 -18.61
C TYR A 82 22.85 11.44 -18.73
N ARG A 83 24.06 11.61 -18.19
CA ARG A 83 25.16 10.63 -18.27
C ARG A 83 25.55 10.01 -16.92
N GLY A 84 24.98 10.51 -15.80
CA GLY A 84 25.21 9.95 -14.48
C GLY A 84 24.65 8.54 -14.34
N HIS A 85 24.83 7.93 -13.19
CA HIS A 85 24.36 6.57 -12.90
C HIS A 85 22.86 6.56 -12.63
N ILE A 86 22.10 5.64 -13.23
CA ILE A 86 20.69 5.41 -12.95
C ILE A 86 20.54 4.05 -12.28
N THR A 87 20.01 4.02 -11.06
CA THR A 87 19.70 2.78 -10.33
C THR A 87 18.23 2.71 -9.99
N LEU A 88 17.65 1.52 -10.10
CA LEU A 88 16.30 1.24 -9.63
C LEU A 88 16.36 0.52 -8.28
N GLY A 89 15.29 0.61 -7.51
CA GLY A 89 15.12 -0.16 -6.27
C GLY A 89 13.63 -0.41 -5.99
N GLY A 90 13.35 -1.19 -4.95
CA GLY A 90 12.00 -1.57 -4.57
C GLY A 90 11.65 -3.02 -4.90
N HIS A 91 10.45 -3.44 -4.53
CA HIS A 91 10.03 -4.84 -4.63
C HIS A 91 10.05 -5.35 -6.07
N PHE A 92 9.36 -4.68 -6.97
CA PHE A 92 9.29 -5.10 -8.37
C PHE A 92 10.67 -5.10 -9.02
N ALA A 93 11.43 -4.01 -8.88
CA ALA A 93 12.78 -3.92 -9.45
C ALA A 93 13.71 -5.04 -8.92
N THR A 94 13.55 -5.49 -7.68
CA THR A 94 14.32 -6.62 -7.14
C THR A 94 13.94 -7.95 -7.79
N PHE A 95 12.64 -8.22 -7.93
CA PHE A 95 12.16 -9.50 -8.48
C PHE A 95 12.40 -9.62 -9.99
N ALA A 96 12.27 -8.51 -10.72
CA ALA A 96 12.49 -8.43 -12.17
C ALA A 96 13.91 -7.94 -12.53
N ALA A 97 14.87 -8.02 -11.62
CA ALA A 97 16.19 -7.38 -11.79
C ALA A 97 16.94 -7.87 -13.03
N SER A 98 16.90 -9.18 -13.31
CA SER A 98 17.58 -9.75 -14.48
C SER A 98 16.94 -9.32 -15.79
N ASP A 99 15.60 -9.30 -15.83
CA ASP A 99 14.83 -8.93 -17.03
C ASP A 99 15.02 -7.43 -17.33
N ILE A 100 14.84 -6.57 -16.33
CA ILE A 100 15.02 -5.12 -16.48
C ILE A 100 16.44 -4.76 -16.93
N ILE A 101 17.47 -5.36 -16.32
CA ILE A 101 18.86 -5.10 -16.71
C ILE A 101 19.13 -5.57 -18.14
N THR A 102 18.48 -6.63 -18.60
CA THR A 102 18.61 -7.12 -19.99
C THR A 102 17.91 -6.19 -20.98
N ASP A 103 16.67 -5.79 -20.69
CA ASP A 103 15.81 -5.10 -21.63
C ASP A 103 16.01 -3.58 -21.68
N PHE A 104 16.48 -2.98 -20.58
CA PHE A 104 16.62 -1.52 -20.45
C PHE A 104 18.10 -1.09 -20.28
N PRO A 105 18.84 -0.87 -21.37
CA PRO A 105 20.25 -0.44 -21.32
C PRO A 105 20.45 0.92 -20.66
N GLU A 106 19.41 1.71 -20.53
CA GLU A 106 19.41 3.02 -19.87
C GLU A 106 19.61 2.89 -18.36
N VAL A 107 19.20 1.77 -17.77
CA VAL A 107 19.38 1.45 -16.36
C VAL A 107 20.79 0.91 -16.13
N SER A 108 21.55 1.61 -15.28
CA SER A 108 22.95 1.24 -14.99
C SER A 108 23.06 0.09 -13.98
N SER A 109 22.17 0.08 -12.99
CA SER A 109 22.12 -0.98 -11.96
C SER A 109 20.74 -1.06 -11.31
N ILE A 110 20.53 -2.13 -10.53
CA ILE A 110 19.38 -2.24 -9.61
C ILE A 110 19.91 -2.54 -8.22
N CYS A 111 19.51 -1.73 -7.24
CA CYS A 111 19.70 -2.01 -5.83
C CYS A 111 18.62 -2.98 -5.37
N ARG A 112 18.99 -4.22 -5.09
CA ARG A 112 18.09 -5.29 -4.69
C ARG A 112 17.89 -5.30 -3.18
N GLN A 113 16.70 -5.67 -2.74
CA GLN A 113 16.36 -5.80 -1.33
C GLN A 113 16.38 -4.44 -0.58
N GLU A 114 16.66 -4.44 0.72
CA GLU A 114 16.82 -3.22 1.52
C GLU A 114 18.15 -2.57 1.18
N ALA A 115 18.11 -1.40 0.60
CA ALA A 115 19.21 -0.81 -0.16
C ALA A 115 19.97 0.30 0.58
N GLU A 116 19.69 0.58 1.85
CA GLU A 116 20.29 1.70 2.58
C GLU A 116 21.84 1.64 2.58
N GLU A 117 22.42 0.48 2.85
CA GLU A 117 23.86 0.30 2.83
C GLU A 117 24.41 0.16 1.40
N THR A 118 23.65 -0.51 0.52
CA THR A 118 24.03 -0.73 -0.88
C THR A 118 24.13 0.60 -1.64
N VAL A 119 23.15 1.49 -1.50
CA VAL A 119 23.15 2.78 -2.21
C VAL A 119 24.24 3.72 -1.72
N VAL A 120 24.59 3.68 -0.43
CA VAL A 120 25.74 4.42 0.12
C VAL A 120 27.04 3.89 -0.49
N SER A 121 27.22 2.57 -0.52
CA SER A 121 28.41 1.95 -1.13
C SER A 121 28.53 2.27 -2.61
N LEU A 122 27.42 2.20 -3.35
CA LEU A 122 27.34 2.58 -4.77
C LEU A 122 27.74 4.04 -4.96
N THR A 123 27.14 4.97 -4.21
CA THR A 123 27.44 6.40 -4.33
C THR A 123 28.90 6.69 -4.02
N ASN A 124 29.48 6.09 -2.97
CA ASN A 124 30.88 6.23 -2.63
C ASN A 124 31.82 5.72 -3.75
N ALA A 125 31.49 4.58 -4.37
CA ALA A 125 32.26 4.03 -5.49
C ALA A 125 32.21 4.93 -6.71
N LEU A 126 31.05 5.53 -7.04
CA LEU A 126 30.90 6.49 -8.14
C LEU A 126 31.71 7.75 -7.89
N VAL A 127 31.68 8.31 -6.68
CA VAL A 127 32.49 9.47 -6.29
C VAL A 127 34.00 9.18 -6.38
N ALA A 128 34.41 8.00 -5.97
CA ALA A 128 35.80 7.60 -6.07
C ALA A 128 36.25 7.43 -7.53
N ALA A 129 35.40 6.87 -8.37
CA ALA A 129 35.65 6.75 -9.82
C ALA A 129 35.81 8.11 -10.50
N GLU A 130 34.92 9.06 -10.22
CA GLU A 130 34.98 10.42 -10.75
C GLU A 130 36.30 11.12 -10.35
N LYS A 131 36.71 11.00 -9.08
CA LYS A 131 37.96 11.61 -8.58
C LYS A 131 39.23 10.97 -9.14
N THR A 132 39.20 9.66 -9.36
CA THR A 132 40.42 8.93 -9.77
C THR A 132 40.52 8.70 -11.26
N GLY A 133 39.45 8.92 -12.03
CA GLY A 133 39.31 8.55 -13.43
C GLY A 133 39.32 7.04 -13.69
N LYS A 134 39.20 6.20 -12.64
CA LYS A 134 39.16 4.74 -12.76
C LYS A 134 37.71 4.23 -12.68
N PRO A 135 37.36 3.15 -13.39
CA PRO A 135 36.03 2.56 -13.28
C PRO A 135 35.66 2.19 -11.82
N ALA A 136 34.42 2.40 -11.44
CA ALA A 136 33.94 1.98 -10.13
C ALA A 136 33.85 0.45 -10.05
N PRO A 137 34.35 -0.20 -8.98
CA PRO A 137 34.31 -1.65 -8.81
C PRO A 137 32.91 -2.12 -8.33
N LEU A 138 31.88 -1.93 -9.17
CA LEU A 138 30.48 -2.18 -8.79
C LEU A 138 30.19 -3.66 -8.51
N SER A 139 30.91 -4.58 -9.16
CA SER A 139 30.76 -6.03 -8.93
C SER A 139 31.08 -6.46 -7.50
N ASP A 140 31.85 -5.66 -6.76
CA ASP A 140 32.25 -5.95 -5.38
C ASP A 140 31.18 -5.48 -4.36
N ILE A 141 30.17 -4.74 -4.81
CA ILE A 141 29.11 -4.22 -3.97
C ILE A 141 27.98 -5.24 -3.88
N ALA A 142 27.70 -5.74 -2.68
CA ALA A 142 26.58 -6.64 -2.45
C ALA A 142 25.23 -5.94 -2.70
N GLY A 143 24.26 -6.68 -3.23
CA GLY A 143 22.91 -6.19 -3.46
C GLY A 143 22.66 -5.50 -4.81
N LEU A 144 23.62 -5.54 -5.74
CA LEU A 144 23.42 -4.99 -7.07
C LEU A 144 23.00 -6.06 -8.10
N ALA A 145 22.22 -5.63 -9.08
CA ALA A 145 22.16 -6.25 -10.38
C ALA A 145 22.79 -5.29 -11.39
N LEU A 146 23.68 -5.80 -12.21
CA LEU A 146 24.51 -5.06 -13.16
C LEU A 146 24.41 -5.70 -14.55
N ARG A 147 24.87 -4.99 -15.58
CA ARG A 147 25.08 -5.55 -16.92
C ARG A 147 26.58 -5.83 -17.10
N THR A 148 26.91 -7.03 -17.56
CA THR A 148 28.26 -7.38 -17.99
C THR A 148 28.58 -6.78 -19.35
N ASP A 149 29.86 -6.78 -19.74
CA ASP A 149 30.28 -6.23 -21.05
C ASP A 149 29.66 -6.95 -22.25
N ASP A 150 29.27 -8.21 -22.07
CA ASP A 150 28.57 -9.02 -23.07
C ASP A 150 27.03 -8.91 -22.98
N GLY A 151 26.52 -7.95 -22.19
CA GLY A 151 25.10 -7.62 -22.07
C GLY A 151 24.28 -8.47 -21.14
N ARG A 152 24.87 -9.50 -20.49
CA ARG A 152 24.15 -10.39 -19.57
C ARG A 152 23.96 -9.78 -18.18
N PRO A 153 22.89 -10.16 -17.46
CA PRO A 153 22.72 -9.71 -16.08
C PRO A 153 23.72 -10.40 -15.14
N LEU A 154 24.33 -9.60 -14.26
CA LEU A 154 25.20 -10.04 -13.17
C LEU A 154 24.54 -9.67 -11.84
N LEU A 155 24.14 -10.67 -11.06
CA LEU A 155 23.62 -10.45 -9.72
C LEU A 155 24.76 -10.61 -8.71
N THR A 156 25.13 -9.54 -8.02
CA THR A 156 26.10 -9.62 -6.93
C THR A 156 25.51 -10.35 -5.72
N PRO A 157 26.28 -10.76 -4.72
CA PRO A 157 25.75 -11.43 -3.52
C PRO A 157 24.61 -10.63 -2.87
N HIS A 158 23.72 -11.32 -2.13
CA HIS A 158 22.67 -10.64 -1.37
C HIS A 158 23.27 -9.66 -0.36
N PRO A 159 22.67 -8.47 -0.19
CA PRO A 159 23.09 -7.54 0.85
C PRO A 159 22.75 -8.11 2.23
N ARG A 160 23.43 -7.63 3.25
CA ARG A 160 22.97 -7.84 4.62
C ARG A 160 21.71 -7.03 4.87
N LEU A 161 20.76 -7.62 5.60
CA LEU A 161 19.64 -6.84 6.11
C LEU A 161 20.16 -5.82 7.13
N PRO A 162 19.82 -4.53 7.00
CA PRO A 162 20.28 -3.52 7.94
C PRO A 162 19.75 -3.77 9.35
N ASP A 163 20.55 -3.46 10.33
CA ASP A 163 20.14 -3.43 11.73
C ASP A 163 19.25 -2.19 11.96
N LEU A 164 17.97 -2.41 12.22
CA LEU A 164 16.99 -1.32 12.38
C LEU A 164 17.36 -0.32 13.48
N ALA A 165 18.09 -0.78 14.52
CA ALA A 165 18.55 0.08 15.60
C ALA A 165 19.69 1.03 15.19
N LYS A 166 20.36 0.75 14.06
CA LYS A 166 21.49 1.54 13.55
C LYS A 166 21.14 2.41 12.35
N LEU A 167 19.97 2.18 11.76
CA LEU A 167 19.51 3.04 10.67
C LEU A 167 19.25 4.46 11.19
N PRO A 168 19.70 5.50 10.49
CA PRO A 168 19.25 6.86 10.78
C PRO A 168 17.74 6.93 10.61
N ARG A 169 17.07 7.79 11.40
CA ARG A 169 15.65 8.05 11.21
C ARG A 169 15.39 8.61 9.81
N PRO A 170 14.24 8.33 9.21
CA PRO A 170 13.97 8.76 7.84
C PRO A 170 13.99 10.28 7.73
N ASP A 171 14.38 10.78 6.58
CA ASP A 171 14.35 12.21 6.27
C ASP A 171 12.91 12.74 6.37
N ARG A 172 12.73 13.73 7.22
CA ARG A 172 11.42 14.32 7.50
C ARG A 172 11.29 15.75 6.94
N ARG A 173 12.14 16.14 5.98
CA ARG A 173 12.00 17.44 5.30
C ARG A 173 10.68 17.52 4.54
N GLY A 174 10.12 18.72 4.47
CA GLY A 174 8.83 19.00 3.87
C GLY A 174 7.69 19.06 4.89
N ASP A 175 6.56 19.60 4.45
CA ASP A 175 5.38 19.73 5.28
C ASP A 175 4.63 18.40 5.35
N PRO A 176 4.17 17.97 6.53
CA PRO A 176 3.38 16.77 6.66
C PRO A 176 1.96 16.97 6.10
N ALA A 177 1.31 15.88 5.68
CA ALA A 177 -0.13 15.89 5.49
C ALA A 177 -0.84 16.23 6.81
N ALA A 178 -2.04 16.80 6.74
CA ALA A 178 -2.82 17.12 7.94
C ALA A 178 -4.32 16.84 7.73
N CYS A 179 -5.01 16.53 8.82
CA CYS A 179 -6.45 16.39 8.89
C CYS A 179 -6.97 17.21 10.07
N PHE A 180 -7.84 18.18 9.82
CA PHE A 180 -8.39 19.08 10.82
C PHE A 180 -7.31 19.73 11.72
N GLY A 181 -6.24 20.23 11.10
CA GLY A 181 -5.11 20.86 11.78
C GLY A 181 -4.13 19.91 12.45
N HIS A 182 -4.39 18.59 12.47
CA HIS A 182 -3.52 17.58 13.07
C HIS A 182 -2.61 16.95 12.02
N GLY A 183 -1.30 17.07 12.19
CA GLY A 183 -0.30 16.50 11.29
C GLY A 183 -0.38 14.97 11.24
N ILE A 184 -0.27 14.42 10.03
CA ILE A 184 -0.26 12.97 9.77
C ILE A 184 1.09 12.58 9.22
N SER A 185 1.71 11.53 9.76
CA SER A 185 2.95 11.01 9.20
C SER A 185 3.05 9.49 9.37
N PRO A 186 3.60 8.79 8.35
CA PRO A 186 3.89 7.38 8.45
C PRO A 186 5.15 7.14 9.29
N LEU A 187 5.17 6.01 9.98
CA LEU A 187 6.38 5.45 10.61
C LEU A 187 6.33 3.93 10.53
N VAL A 188 7.46 3.29 10.81
CA VAL A 188 7.53 1.83 10.95
C VAL A 188 8.10 1.45 12.31
N SER A 189 7.46 0.52 12.98
CA SER A 189 7.93 -0.11 14.20
C SER A 189 8.58 -1.47 13.95
N SER A 190 8.41 -1.98 12.72
CA SER A 190 8.97 -3.25 12.26
C SER A 190 9.12 -3.25 10.74
N ARG A 191 9.92 -4.17 10.21
CA ARG A 191 9.99 -4.51 8.78
C ARG A 191 9.79 -5.99 8.58
N GLY A 192 9.03 -6.34 7.55
CA GLY A 192 8.68 -7.71 7.21
C GLY A 192 7.40 -8.20 7.89
N CYS A 193 6.98 -9.38 7.48
CA CYS A 193 5.78 -10.03 7.98
C CYS A 193 6.08 -11.47 8.35
N TYR A 194 5.51 -11.95 9.45
CA TYR A 194 5.65 -13.35 9.85
C TYR A 194 4.78 -14.31 9.02
N ALA A 195 3.80 -13.77 8.27
CA ALA A 195 2.90 -14.56 7.45
C ALA A 195 3.55 -14.97 6.12
N ASN A 196 2.94 -15.96 5.47
CA ASN A 196 3.43 -16.53 4.21
C ASN A 196 2.29 -16.65 3.19
N CYS A 197 1.58 -15.53 2.96
CA CYS A 197 0.50 -15.48 1.98
C CYS A 197 1.07 -15.66 0.57
N SER A 198 0.42 -16.51 -0.24
CA SER A 198 0.93 -16.91 -1.57
C SER A 198 1.00 -15.77 -2.58
N PHE A 199 0.13 -14.77 -2.45
CA PHE A 199 0.00 -13.63 -3.35
C PHE A 199 0.87 -12.43 -2.95
N CYS A 200 1.44 -12.44 -1.72
CA CYS A 200 2.05 -11.26 -1.14
C CYS A 200 3.55 -11.18 -1.47
N CYS A 201 3.95 -10.11 -2.15
CA CYS A 201 5.35 -9.84 -2.49
C CYS A 201 6.22 -9.62 -1.25
N ILE A 202 5.68 -9.09 -0.14
CA ILE A 202 6.42 -8.86 1.10
C ILE A 202 6.98 -10.17 1.67
N ALA A 203 6.17 -11.24 1.72
CA ALA A 203 6.63 -12.52 2.21
C ALA A 203 7.77 -13.08 1.35
N ALA A 204 7.61 -13.04 0.02
CA ALA A 204 8.62 -13.49 -0.94
C ALA A 204 9.91 -12.63 -0.85
N TRP A 205 9.77 -11.33 -0.72
CA TRP A 205 10.88 -10.40 -0.54
C TRP A 205 11.77 -10.78 0.65
N HIS A 206 11.17 -10.93 1.83
CA HIS A 206 11.93 -11.26 3.04
C HIS A 206 12.43 -12.71 3.05
N GLU A 207 11.79 -13.62 2.34
CA GLU A 207 12.28 -14.99 2.17
C GLU A 207 13.55 -15.04 1.32
N GLN A 208 13.65 -14.21 0.28
CA GLN A 208 14.83 -14.11 -0.56
C GLN A 208 16.00 -13.38 0.10
N SER A 209 15.76 -12.61 1.15
CA SER A 209 16.80 -11.85 1.87
C SER A 209 17.65 -12.71 2.84
N LEU A 210 17.75 -14.01 2.61
CA LEU A 210 18.53 -14.92 3.45
C LEU A 210 20.06 -14.73 3.29
N PRO A 211 20.81 -14.90 4.42
CA PRO A 211 20.36 -15.27 5.75
C PRO A 211 19.83 -14.06 6.54
N GLY A 212 18.60 -14.12 7.01
CA GLY A 212 18.01 -13.05 7.80
C GLY A 212 16.68 -13.45 8.44
N LYS A 213 16.17 -12.62 9.34
CA LYS A 213 14.87 -12.81 9.94
C LYS A 213 13.81 -12.26 9.00
N ARG A 214 12.74 -13.01 8.74
CA ARG A 214 11.59 -12.57 7.92
C ARG A 214 10.92 -11.30 8.42
N TYR A 215 10.98 -11.04 9.73
CA TYR A 215 10.56 -9.79 10.32
C TYR A 215 11.51 -9.38 11.44
N ARG A 216 11.67 -8.09 11.58
CA ARG A 216 12.52 -7.44 12.58
C ARG A 216 11.73 -6.29 13.20
N ILE A 217 11.81 -6.15 14.51
CA ILE A 217 11.11 -5.13 15.27
C ILE A 217 12.13 -4.15 15.85
N ARG A 218 11.75 -2.90 15.92
CA ARG A 218 12.49 -1.84 16.61
C ARG A 218 12.19 -1.92 18.11
N GLU A 219 13.14 -1.45 18.90
CA GLU A 219 12.94 -1.30 20.33
C GLU A 219 11.81 -0.30 20.61
N VAL A 220 11.01 -0.61 21.62
CA VAL A 220 9.82 0.19 21.99
C VAL A 220 10.21 1.64 22.31
N ASP A 221 11.31 1.82 23.04
CA ASP A 221 11.81 3.14 23.41
C ASP A 221 12.21 3.97 22.19
N ASP A 222 12.84 3.37 21.17
CA ASP A 222 13.21 4.06 19.94
C ASP A 222 11.97 4.52 19.14
N VAL A 223 10.93 3.69 19.08
CA VAL A 223 9.67 4.07 18.44
C VAL A 223 8.99 5.21 19.20
N ALA A 224 8.97 5.14 20.54
CA ALA A 224 8.38 6.17 21.37
C ALA A 224 9.15 7.50 21.26
N ASP A 225 10.48 7.47 21.23
CA ASP A 225 11.32 8.65 21.02
C ASP A 225 11.05 9.31 19.66
N GLU A 226 10.91 8.53 18.59
CA GLU A 226 10.56 9.07 17.26
C GLU A 226 9.18 9.71 17.25
N MET A 227 8.16 9.07 17.84
CA MET A 227 6.80 9.62 17.90
C MET A 227 6.76 10.95 18.65
N VAL A 228 7.43 11.03 19.80
CA VAL A 228 7.50 12.26 20.61
C VAL A 228 8.24 13.37 19.87
N GLU A 229 9.38 13.06 19.26
CA GLU A 229 10.15 14.01 18.45
C GLU A 229 9.30 14.55 17.27
N MET A 230 8.61 13.68 16.54
CA MET A 230 7.74 14.09 15.43
C MET A 230 6.60 14.98 15.90
N GLN A 231 5.99 14.70 17.05
CA GLN A 231 4.95 15.56 17.61
C GLN A 231 5.50 16.92 17.98
N GLN A 232 6.62 16.97 18.71
CA GLN A 232 7.19 18.21 19.22
C GLN A 232 7.80 19.10 18.13
N THR A 233 8.42 18.51 17.12
CA THR A 233 9.16 19.27 16.10
C THR A 233 8.37 19.54 14.82
N ARG A 234 7.32 18.74 14.53
CA ARG A 234 6.58 18.79 13.27
C ARG A 234 5.06 18.86 13.44
N GLY A 235 4.54 18.83 14.68
CA GLY A 235 3.10 18.84 14.94
C GLY A 235 2.38 17.57 14.46
N ILE A 236 3.06 16.43 14.49
CA ILE A 236 2.43 15.16 14.11
C ILE A 236 1.63 14.61 15.27
N ASP A 237 0.32 14.54 15.10
CA ASP A 237 -0.61 13.99 16.09
C ASP A 237 -1.21 12.65 15.64
N ILE A 238 -1.18 12.32 14.34
CA ILE A 238 -1.72 11.09 13.79
C ILE A 238 -0.58 10.26 13.20
N PHE A 239 -0.31 9.11 13.84
CA PHE A 239 0.77 8.21 13.47
C PHE A 239 0.23 7.01 12.70
N VAL A 240 0.62 6.88 11.43
CA VAL A 240 0.22 5.77 10.57
C VAL A 240 1.34 4.73 10.55
N PHE A 241 1.13 3.59 11.21
CA PHE A 241 2.10 2.50 11.19
C PHE A 241 2.08 1.78 9.83
N HIS A 242 3.08 2.07 9.00
CA HIS A 242 3.29 1.46 7.68
C HIS A 242 4.06 0.14 7.75
N ASP A 243 4.07 -0.49 8.91
CA ASP A 243 4.58 -1.86 9.06
C ASP A 243 3.90 -2.80 8.04
N ASP A 244 4.62 -3.75 7.48
CA ASP A 244 4.04 -4.80 6.64
C ASP A 244 2.99 -5.61 7.42
N ASN A 245 3.24 -5.82 8.70
CA ASN A 245 2.28 -6.20 9.73
C ASN A 245 2.71 -5.61 11.06
N PHE A 246 1.87 -4.77 11.66
CA PHE A 246 2.15 -4.13 12.97
C PHE A 246 2.27 -5.16 14.11
N PHE A 247 1.70 -6.34 13.95
CA PHE A 247 1.67 -7.40 14.95
C PHE A 247 2.81 -8.40 14.75
N VAL A 248 3.19 -9.03 15.85
CA VAL A 248 4.14 -10.15 15.89
C VAL A 248 3.41 -11.45 16.27
N PRO A 249 4.00 -12.65 16.06
CA PRO A 249 3.36 -13.88 16.46
C PRO A 249 3.07 -13.92 17.96
N GLY A 250 1.81 -14.21 18.32
CA GLY A 250 1.35 -14.44 19.69
C GLY A 250 0.74 -13.22 20.38
N HIS A 251 -0.51 -13.36 20.82
CA HIS A 251 -1.29 -12.29 21.43
C HIS A 251 -0.66 -11.74 22.71
N LYS A 252 -0.05 -12.61 23.54
CA LYS A 252 0.65 -12.18 24.75
C LYS A 252 1.80 -11.21 24.44
N ARG A 253 2.62 -11.52 23.43
CA ARG A 253 3.72 -10.65 23.02
C ARG A 253 3.23 -9.30 22.48
N ASN A 254 2.13 -9.30 21.72
CA ASN A 254 1.52 -8.07 21.24
C ASN A 254 0.97 -7.24 22.41
N PHE A 255 0.28 -7.88 23.36
CA PHE A 255 -0.20 -7.21 24.56
C PHE A 255 0.94 -6.54 25.35
N GLU A 256 2.02 -7.28 25.60
CA GLU A 256 3.21 -6.76 26.31
C GLU A 256 3.87 -5.62 25.53
N ARG A 257 4.08 -5.78 24.23
CA ARG A 257 4.72 -4.77 23.36
C ARG A 257 3.90 -3.49 23.28
N PHE A 258 2.60 -3.58 23.08
CA PHE A 258 1.73 -2.41 22.95
C PHE A 258 1.52 -1.72 24.30
N SER A 259 1.44 -2.47 25.38
CA SER A 259 1.42 -1.89 26.72
C SER A 259 2.71 -1.14 27.02
N ALA A 260 3.86 -1.73 26.70
CA ALA A 260 5.17 -1.09 26.88
C ALA A 260 5.31 0.18 26.03
N LEU A 261 4.79 0.19 24.78
CA LEU A 261 4.79 1.39 23.94
C LEU A 261 3.93 2.50 24.55
N ALA A 262 2.75 2.16 25.03
CA ALA A 262 1.88 3.12 25.70
C ALA A 262 2.54 3.68 26.98
N ASP A 263 3.14 2.82 27.83
CA ASP A 263 3.88 3.24 29.02
C ASP A 263 5.06 4.17 28.67
N ALA A 264 5.77 3.84 27.58
CA ALA A 264 6.93 4.63 27.13
C ALA A 264 6.51 6.02 26.61
N LEU A 265 5.39 6.11 25.89
CA LEU A 265 4.83 7.37 25.41
C LEU A 265 4.30 8.24 26.57
N GLU A 266 3.54 7.64 27.49
CA GLU A 266 3.05 8.32 28.71
C GLU A 266 4.21 8.88 29.54
N LYS A 267 5.27 8.09 29.75
CA LYS A 267 6.48 8.51 30.48
C LYS A 267 7.19 9.70 29.83
N ARG A 268 7.15 9.81 28.52
CA ARG A 268 7.76 10.91 27.75
C ARG A 268 6.87 12.15 27.65
N GLY A 269 5.64 12.05 28.17
CA GLY A 269 4.70 13.16 28.17
C GLY A 269 4.19 13.53 26.78
N ILE A 270 4.01 12.52 25.89
CA ILE A 270 3.39 12.77 24.58
C ILE A 270 2.02 13.43 24.77
N GLY A 271 1.71 14.43 23.92
CA GLY A 271 0.41 15.09 23.93
C GLY A 271 -0.71 14.17 23.43
N ARG A 272 -1.87 14.75 23.11
CA ARG A 272 -2.96 13.99 22.50
C ARG A 272 -2.52 13.49 21.12
N TYR A 273 -2.71 12.21 20.85
CA TYR A 273 -2.32 11.59 19.60
C TYR A 273 -3.30 10.49 19.20
N ALA A 274 -3.23 10.07 17.94
CA ALA A 274 -3.96 8.92 17.41
C ALA A 274 -3.04 8.00 16.61
N THR A 275 -3.40 6.72 16.53
CA THR A 275 -2.69 5.72 15.73
C THR A 275 -3.60 5.06 14.70
N VAL A 276 -2.99 4.66 13.59
CA VAL A 276 -3.59 3.85 12.53
C VAL A 276 -2.70 2.65 12.30
N VAL A 277 -3.28 1.44 12.30
CA VAL A 277 -2.51 0.18 12.23
C VAL A 277 -3.09 -0.76 11.17
N LYS A 278 -2.27 -1.73 10.73
CA LYS A 278 -2.69 -2.87 9.89
C LYS A 278 -2.63 -4.15 10.72
N ALA A 279 -3.64 -5.02 10.57
CA ALA A 279 -3.77 -6.28 11.28
C ALA A 279 -4.25 -7.40 10.35
N ARG A 280 -3.95 -8.63 10.70
CA ARG A 280 -4.61 -9.81 10.14
C ARG A 280 -5.77 -10.22 11.05
N PRO A 281 -6.80 -10.92 10.55
CA PRO A 281 -7.86 -11.43 11.41
C PRO A 281 -7.37 -12.28 12.59
N THR A 282 -6.25 -13.01 12.40
CA THR A 282 -5.60 -13.82 13.43
C THR A 282 -4.89 -13.01 14.52
N ASP A 283 -4.61 -11.73 14.28
CA ASP A 283 -4.00 -10.84 15.27
C ASP A 283 -5.05 -10.23 16.22
N VAL A 284 -6.31 -10.30 15.80
CA VAL A 284 -7.42 -9.67 16.54
C VAL A 284 -7.73 -10.46 17.81
N ASP A 285 -7.41 -9.85 18.95
CA ASP A 285 -7.61 -10.39 20.30
C ASP A 285 -8.23 -9.31 21.20
N PRO A 286 -9.21 -9.65 22.05
CA PRO A 286 -9.92 -8.66 22.86
C PRO A 286 -8.99 -7.83 23.78
N LYS A 287 -7.98 -8.45 24.39
CA LYS A 287 -7.07 -7.74 25.33
C LYS A 287 -6.09 -6.85 24.56
N VAL A 288 -5.57 -7.34 23.44
CA VAL A 288 -4.63 -6.60 22.59
C VAL A 288 -5.32 -5.38 21.96
N PHE A 289 -6.53 -5.56 21.44
CA PHE A 289 -7.29 -4.48 20.81
C PHE A 289 -7.86 -3.47 21.82
N ASP A 290 -8.10 -3.88 23.08
CA ASP A 290 -8.43 -2.95 24.15
C ASP A 290 -7.25 -2.01 24.45
N VAL A 291 -6.02 -2.54 24.54
CA VAL A 291 -4.81 -1.71 24.68
C VAL A 291 -4.64 -0.77 23.47
N LEU A 292 -4.79 -1.27 22.25
CA LEU A 292 -4.72 -0.45 21.04
C LEU A 292 -5.73 0.70 21.09
N LYS A 293 -6.99 0.41 21.38
CA LYS A 293 -8.06 1.41 21.37
C LYS A 293 -7.91 2.43 22.49
N ARG A 294 -7.63 1.98 23.73
CA ARG A 294 -7.68 2.82 24.91
C ARG A 294 -6.37 3.48 25.27
N ARG A 295 -5.24 2.82 25.02
CA ARG A 295 -3.93 3.30 25.44
C ARG A 295 -3.08 3.83 24.29
N LEU A 296 -3.17 3.22 23.10
CA LEU A 296 -2.49 3.71 21.90
C LEU A 296 -3.41 4.55 21.00
N HIS A 297 -4.62 4.85 21.47
CA HIS A 297 -5.57 5.72 20.80
C HIS A 297 -5.79 5.35 19.32
N CYS A 298 -5.92 4.04 19.03
CA CYS A 298 -6.12 3.56 17.70
C CYS A 298 -7.50 4.01 17.18
N ILE A 299 -7.50 4.86 16.16
CA ILE A 299 -8.73 5.37 15.52
C ILE A 299 -9.13 4.53 14.31
N ARG A 300 -8.18 3.81 13.69
CA ARG A 300 -8.44 2.91 12.58
C ARG A 300 -7.51 1.70 12.61
N ALA A 301 -8.10 0.50 12.47
CA ALA A 301 -7.35 -0.71 12.19
C ALA A 301 -7.77 -1.25 10.80
N TYR A 302 -6.85 -1.26 9.82
CA TYR A 302 -7.08 -1.97 8.58
C TYR A 302 -6.93 -3.47 8.80
N ILE A 303 -7.99 -4.25 8.59
CA ILE A 303 -7.96 -5.70 8.80
C ILE A 303 -7.97 -6.41 7.45
N GLY A 304 -6.87 -7.06 7.12
CA GLY A 304 -6.70 -7.81 5.86
C GLY A 304 -7.55 -9.08 5.83
N ILE A 305 -8.83 -8.94 5.52
CA ILE A 305 -9.79 -10.05 5.39
C ILE A 305 -9.44 -10.91 4.17
N GLU A 306 -9.27 -10.31 3.04
CA GLU A 306 -8.98 -10.84 1.70
C GLU A 306 -10.14 -11.69 1.13
N THR A 307 -10.64 -12.68 1.85
CA THR A 307 -11.80 -13.52 1.49
C THR A 307 -12.38 -14.21 2.71
N ASP A 308 -13.68 -14.49 2.72
CA ASP A 308 -14.35 -15.31 3.73
C ASP A 308 -14.64 -16.74 3.24
N ALA A 309 -14.28 -17.06 1.97
CA ALA A 309 -14.41 -18.38 1.39
C ALA A 309 -13.22 -19.28 1.73
N ASP A 310 -13.48 -20.50 2.18
CA ASP A 310 -12.42 -21.43 2.62
C ASP A 310 -11.46 -21.79 1.47
N GLN A 311 -11.93 -21.97 0.23
CA GLN A 311 -11.10 -22.22 -0.93
C GLN A 311 -10.14 -21.04 -1.20
N GLY A 312 -10.66 -19.82 -1.18
CA GLY A 312 -9.82 -18.62 -1.37
C GLY A 312 -8.80 -18.45 -0.24
N LEU A 313 -9.16 -18.75 1.01
CA LEU A 313 -8.23 -18.74 2.14
C LEU A 313 -7.08 -19.75 1.96
N GLU A 314 -7.36 -20.92 1.37
CA GLU A 314 -6.35 -21.94 1.02
C GLU A 314 -5.48 -21.46 -0.14
N THR A 315 -6.07 -21.04 -1.25
CA THR A 315 -5.36 -20.49 -2.43
C THR A 315 -4.40 -19.38 -2.05
N LEU A 316 -4.85 -18.46 -1.20
CA LEU A 316 -4.06 -17.32 -0.74
C LEU A 316 -3.12 -17.65 0.43
N ARG A 317 -3.11 -18.89 0.91
CA ARG A 317 -2.32 -19.35 2.08
C ARG A 317 -2.49 -18.42 3.29
N ARG A 318 -3.74 -18.08 3.61
CA ARG A 318 -4.02 -17.18 4.75
C ARG A 318 -3.80 -17.86 6.10
N TRP A 319 -3.84 -19.18 6.16
CA TRP A 319 -3.66 -19.99 7.38
C TRP A 319 -4.60 -19.55 8.52
N SER A 320 -5.80 -19.12 8.16
CA SER A 320 -6.83 -18.62 9.06
C SER A 320 -8.19 -19.16 8.61
N PRO A 321 -8.98 -19.76 9.48
CA PRO A 321 -10.33 -20.16 9.11
C PRO A 321 -11.24 -18.94 8.98
N ALA A 322 -12.25 -18.99 8.10
CA ALA A 322 -13.22 -17.92 7.85
C ALA A 322 -13.89 -17.37 9.12
N LYS A 323 -14.16 -18.23 10.12
CA LYS A 323 -14.70 -17.81 11.42
C LYS A 323 -13.86 -16.72 12.12
N GLN A 324 -12.57 -16.62 11.81
CA GLN A 324 -11.71 -15.62 12.43
C GLN A 324 -11.96 -14.22 11.83
N ASN A 325 -12.35 -14.15 10.56
CA ASN A 325 -12.78 -12.90 9.92
C ASN A 325 -13.99 -12.32 10.64
N LYS A 326 -15.02 -13.17 10.86
CA LYS A 326 -16.25 -12.75 11.56
C LYS A 326 -15.98 -12.30 12.99
N LYS A 327 -15.14 -13.04 13.74
CA LYS A 327 -14.71 -12.62 15.08
C LYS A 327 -13.98 -11.26 15.08
N ALA A 328 -13.15 -11.01 14.07
CA ALA A 328 -12.44 -9.75 13.96
C ALA A 328 -13.41 -8.57 13.75
N ILE A 329 -14.39 -8.72 12.87
CA ILE A 329 -15.44 -7.73 12.64
C ILE A 329 -16.33 -7.54 13.87
N GLU A 330 -16.73 -8.61 14.54
CA GLU A 330 -17.52 -8.55 15.78
C GLU A 330 -16.78 -7.81 16.90
N LEU A 331 -15.46 -8.05 17.03
CA LEU A 331 -14.65 -7.33 18.03
C LEU A 331 -14.50 -5.85 17.67
N ALA A 332 -14.25 -5.51 16.40
CA ALA A 332 -14.19 -4.12 15.94
C ALA A 332 -15.50 -3.39 16.25
N ARG A 333 -16.66 -4.04 15.97
CA ARG A 333 -18.00 -3.53 16.31
C ARG A 333 -18.17 -3.33 17.81
N LYS A 334 -17.78 -4.31 18.63
CA LYS A 334 -17.90 -4.24 20.10
C LYS A 334 -17.04 -3.12 20.71
N LEU A 335 -15.88 -2.86 20.14
CA LEU A 335 -14.96 -1.81 20.62
C LEU A 335 -15.27 -0.44 20.00
N ASP A 336 -16.26 -0.35 19.13
CA ASP A 336 -16.53 0.82 18.29
C ASP A 336 -15.23 1.35 17.65
N LEU A 337 -14.46 0.41 17.10
CA LEU A 337 -13.21 0.69 16.40
C LEU A 337 -13.45 0.69 14.90
N TYR A 338 -13.16 1.80 14.25
CA TYR A 338 -13.27 1.88 12.80
C TYR A 338 -12.29 0.92 12.12
N THR A 339 -12.81 0.11 11.24
CA THR A 339 -12.01 -0.74 10.34
C THR A 339 -12.48 -0.56 8.90
N CYS A 340 -11.62 -0.87 7.95
CA CYS A 340 -11.93 -1.06 6.54
C CYS A 340 -11.14 -2.26 6.03
N PHE A 341 -11.60 -2.87 4.94
CA PHE A 341 -10.97 -4.05 4.37
C PHE A 341 -11.24 -4.17 2.88
N ASN A 342 -10.42 -4.95 2.18
CA ASN A 342 -10.67 -5.37 0.82
C ASN A 342 -11.01 -6.85 0.79
N ILE A 343 -11.80 -7.26 -0.20
CA ILE A 343 -12.05 -8.64 -0.56
C ILE A 343 -11.39 -8.91 -1.92
N LEU A 344 -10.49 -9.87 -1.97
CA LEU A 344 -9.94 -10.43 -3.19
C LEU A 344 -10.96 -11.45 -3.72
N LEU A 345 -12.04 -10.90 -4.31
CA LEU A 345 -13.23 -11.66 -4.70
C LEU A 345 -12.92 -12.68 -5.80
N PHE A 346 -11.94 -12.36 -6.65
CA PHE A 346 -11.53 -13.17 -7.79
C PHE A 346 -10.07 -13.60 -7.60
N ASP A 347 -9.85 -14.80 -7.08
CA ASP A 347 -8.57 -15.49 -7.12
C ASP A 347 -8.59 -16.60 -8.21
N PRO A 348 -7.44 -17.20 -8.56
CA PRO A 348 -7.39 -18.17 -9.67
C PRO A 348 -8.32 -19.38 -9.52
N ASP A 349 -8.71 -19.74 -8.32
CA ASP A 349 -9.48 -20.95 -8.03
C ASP A 349 -10.90 -20.65 -7.53
N THR A 350 -11.31 -19.38 -7.58
CA THR A 350 -12.63 -18.91 -7.11
C THR A 350 -13.76 -19.64 -7.81
N THR A 351 -14.76 -20.05 -7.05
CA THR A 351 -16.03 -20.66 -7.51
C THR A 351 -17.22 -19.72 -7.30
N LEU A 352 -18.38 -20.06 -7.87
CA LEU A 352 -19.62 -19.30 -7.61
C LEU A 352 -20.02 -19.32 -6.14
N GLU A 353 -19.81 -20.43 -5.45
CA GLU A 353 -20.09 -20.60 -4.03
C GLU A 353 -19.19 -19.70 -3.18
N ASP A 354 -17.94 -19.50 -3.59
CA ASP A 354 -17.01 -18.57 -2.95
C ASP A 354 -17.46 -17.11 -3.10
N ILE A 355 -17.95 -16.75 -4.29
CA ILE A 355 -18.54 -15.41 -4.54
C ILE A 355 -19.75 -15.19 -3.62
N GLU A 356 -20.66 -16.15 -3.52
CA GLU A 356 -21.84 -16.05 -2.64
C GLU A 356 -21.46 -15.96 -1.17
N THR A 357 -20.43 -16.69 -0.74
CA THR A 357 -19.88 -16.60 0.62
C THR A 357 -19.35 -15.19 0.90
N ASN A 358 -18.60 -14.61 -0.03
CA ASN A 358 -18.09 -13.26 0.12
C ASN A 358 -19.20 -12.20 0.05
N ILE A 359 -20.24 -12.39 -0.77
CA ILE A 359 -21.45 -11.54 -0.78
C ILE A 359 -22.12 -11.54 0.61
N ALA A 360 -22.27 -12.71 1.22
CA ALA A 360 -22.81 -12.83 2.58
C ALA A 360 -21.93 -12.09 3.61
N PHE A 361 -20.61 -12.13 3.44
CA PHE A 361 -19.68 -11.41 4.31
C PHE A 361 -19.78 -9.88 4.14
N PHE A 362 -19.96 -9.36 2.92
CA PHE A 362 -20.23 -7.93 2.71
C PHE A 362 -21.47 -7.46 3.49
N ARG A 363 -22.55 -8.24 3.46
CA ARG A 363 -23.77 -7.92 4.23
C ARG A 363 -23.54 -8.01 5.74
N PHE A 364 -22.77 -9.02 6.20
CA PHE A 364 -22.42 -9.17 7.61
C PHE A 364 -21.60 -8.00 8.16
N ALA A 365 -20.68 -7.46 7.37
CA ALA A 365 -19.77 -6.39 7.77
C ALA A 365 -20.15 -5.00 7.20
N ALA A 366 -21.40 -4.82 6.79
CA ALA A 366 -21.85 -3.70 5.95
C ALA A 366 -21.60 -2.29 6.55
N GLU A 367 -21.54 -2.14 7.88
CA GLU A 367 -21.21 -0.85 8.51
C GLU A 367 -19.74 -0.40 8.34
N PHE A 368 -18.88 -1.30 7.87
CA PHE A 368 -17.49 -1.00 7.60
C PHE A 368 -17.26 -0.88 6.09
N PRO A 369 -16.64 0.22 5.63
CA PRO A 369 -16.38 0.38 4.21
C PRO A 369 -15.46 -0.72 3.69
N SER A 370 -15.81 -1.25 2.54
CA SER A 370 -15.03 -2.30 1.88
C SER A 370 -15.02 -2.10 0.37
N ASN A 371 -14.07 -2.74 -0.28
CA ASN A 371 -13.95 -2.81 -1.73
C ASN A 371 -13.64 -4.26 -2.13
N PHE A 372 -13.76 -4.58 -3.41
CA PHE A 372 -13.36 -5.88 -3.94
C PHE A 372 -12.55 -5.74 -5.21
N GLY A 373 -11.79 -6.77 -5.51
CA GLY A 373 -10.97 -6.83 -6.71
C GLY A 373 -10.55 -8.26 -7.03
N ARG A 374 -9.69 -8.36 -8.02
CA ARG A 374 -9.01 -9.59 -8.42
C ARG A 374 -7.64 -9.66 -7.75
N VAL A 375 -7.17 -10.85 -7.45
CA VAL A 375 -5.79 -11.09 -7.01
C VAL A 375 -4.85 -10.81 -8.17
N GLU A 376 -3.86 -9.98 -7.96
CA GLU A 376 -2.80 -9.72 -8.94
C GLU A 376 -1.66 -10.72 -8.79
N LEU A 377 -1.04 -11.07 -9.92
CA LEU A 377 0.17 -11.89 -9.94
C LEU A 377 1.39 -10.98 -9.89
N TYR A 378 2.03 -10.94 -8.74
CA TYR A 378 3.28 -10.18 -8.56
C TYR A 378 4.50 -11.04 -8.77
N ALA A 379 5.52 -10.47 -9.40
CA ALA A 379 6.83 -11.09 -9.58
C ALA A 379 7.37 -11.65 -8.25
N GLY A 380 8.00 -12.83 -8.30
CA GLY A 380 8.62 -13.49 -7.16
C GLY A 380 7.66 -14.17 -6.18
N THR A 381 6.34 -14.05 -6.35
CA THR A 381 5.37 -14.65 -5.42
C THR A 381 5.14 -16.14 -5.65
N PRO A 382 4.85 -16.92 -4.58
CA PRO A 382 4.49 -18.33 -4.73
C PRO A 382 3.24 -18.57 -5.60
N LEU A 383 2.30 -17.60 -5.60
CA LEU A 383 1.11 -17.70 -6.45
C LEU A 383 1.48 -17.62 -7.93
N LEU A 384 2.31 -16.64 -8.34
CA LEU A 384 2.79 -16.55 -9.72
C LEU A 384 3.53 -17.82 -10.13
N ALA A 385 4.45 -18.32 -9.28
CA ALA A 385 5.20 -19.54 -9.58
C ALA A 385 4.28 -20.76 -9.80
N ARG A 386 3.23 -20.91 -8.98
CA ARG A 386 2.21 -21.95 -9.16
C ARG A 386 1.47 -21.79 -10.49
N MET A 387 0.98 -20.59 -10.77
CA MET A 387 0.22 -20.32 -11.99
C MET A 387 1.04 -20.53 -13.26
N GLN A 388 2.34 -20.21 -13.23
CA GLN A 388 3.27 -20.50 -14.33
C GLN A 388 3.47 -22.00 -14.52
N GLN A 389 3.66 -22.77 -13.42
CA GLN A 389 3.80 -24.22 -13.47
C GLN A 389 2.53 -24.92 -14.03
N GLU A 390 1.36 -24.37 -13.75
CA GLU A 390 0.07 -24.85 -14.25
C GLU A 390 -0.22 -24.39 -15.69
N GLY A 391 0.62 -23.52 -16.27
CA GLY A 391 0.41 -22.96 -17.63
C GLY A 391 -0.80 -22.03 -17.73
N ARG A 392 -1.20 -21.39 -16.63
CA ARG A 392 -2.39 -20.53 -16.53
C ARG A 392 -2.05 -19.03 -16.58
N THR A 393 -0.81 -18.66 -16.87
CA THR A 393 -0.38 -17.26 -16.97
C THR A 393 -0.35 -16.78 -18.42
N ARG A 394 -0.63 -15.50 -18.59
CA ARG A 394 -0.42 -14.72 -19.82
C ARG A 394 0.44 -13.50 -19.51
N GLY A 395 0.96 -12.83 -20.54
CA GLY A 395 1.82 -11.67 -20.39
C GLY A 395 3.26 -12.02 -20.04
N ASP A 396 3.98 -11.06 -19.52
CA ASP A 396 5.39 -11.18 -19.15
C ASP A 396 5.67 -10.55 -17.79
N TYR A 397 6.95 -10.35 -17.45
CA TYR A 397 7.34 -9.80 -16.15
C TYR A 397 6.84 -8.37 -15.92
N MET A 398 6.53 -7.62 -16.97
CA MET A 398 5.97 -6.27 -16.83
C MET A 398 4.51 -6.29 -16.39
N GLN A 399 3.74 -7.29 -16.85
CA GLN A 399 2.32 -7.42 -16.53
C GLN A 399 1.85 -8.86 -16.70
N TRP A 400 1.78 -9.58 -15.58
CA TRP A 400 1.19 -10.92 -15.57
C TRP A 400 -0.34 -10.86 -15.50
N ASP A 401 -0.97 -11.71 -16.29
CA ASP A 401 -2.41 -11.98 -16.23
C ASP A 401 -2.66 -13.50 -16.17
N TYR A 402 -3.89 -13.91 -15.89
CA TYR A 402 -4.28 -15.32 -15.80
C TYR A 402 -5.75 -15.51 -16.10
N ASP A 403 -6.13 -16.77 -16.42
CA ASP A 403 -7.53 -17.17 -16.53
C ASP A 403 -8.04 -17.70 -15.19
N LEU A 404 -9.28 -17.34 -14.84
CA LEU A 404 -10.01 -17.94 -13.73
C LEU A 404 -10.35 -19.41 -14.05
N GLY A 405 -10.73 -20.19 -13.04
CA GLY A 405 -10.89 -21.66 -13.16
C GLY A 405 -11.89 -22.14 -14.19
N SER A 406 -12.83 -21.30 -14.64
CA SER A 406 -13.83 -21.68 -15.64
C SER A 406 -14.32 -20.49 -16.49
N PRO A 407 -14.86 -20.75 -17.70
CA PRO A 407 -15.49 -19.69 -18.51
C PRO A 407 -16.65 -18.99 -17.80
N GLU A 408 -17.36 -19.71 -16.94
CA GLU A 408 -18.43 -19.14 -16.10
C GLU A 408 -17.88 -18.07 -15.14
N MET A 409 -16.77 -18.36 -14.49
CA MET A 409 -16.11 -17.41 -13.58
C MET A 409 -15.52 -16.21 -14.33
N GLU A 410 -14.96 -16.41 -15.54
CA GLU A 410 -14.53 -15.30 -16.39
C GLU A 410 -15.69 -14.35 -16.73
N ARG A 411 -16.88 -14.90 -17.01
CA ARG A 411 -18.08 -14.08 -17.24
C ARG A 411 -18.49 -13.30 -16.00
N VAL A 412 -18.52 -13.95 -14.82
CA VAL A 412 -18.81 -13.24 -13.55
C VAL A 412 -17.82 -12.12 -13.31
N PHE A 413 -16.54 -12.39 -13.52
CA PHE A 413 -15.48 -11.40 -13.36
C PHE A 413 -15.65 -10.21 -14.32
N SER A 414 -15.77 -10.48 -15.62
CA SER A 414 -15.89 -9.44 -16.66
C SER A 414 -17.12 -8.55 -16.42
N LEU A 415 -18.29 -9.16 -16.19
CA LEU A 415 -19.54 -8.41 -15.92
C LEU A 415 -19.44 -7.57 -14.63
N SER A 416 -18.84 -8.14 -13.57
CA SER A 416 -18.66 -7.43 -12.29
C SER A 416 -17.69 -6.26 -12.45
N MET A 417 -16.52 -6.48 -13.07
CA MET A 417 -15.53 -5.43 -13.24
C MET A 417 -16.04 -4.28 -14.09
N THR A 418 -16.79 -4.60 -15.16
CA THR A 418 -17.40 -3.57 -16.02
C THR A 418 -18.46 -2.77 -15.28
N ALA A 419 -19.37 -3.43 -14.54
CA ALA A 419 -20.47 -2.76 -13.85
C ALA A 419 -19.98 -1.89 -12.67
N PHE A 420 -18.95 -2.34 -11.95
CA PHE A 420 -18.44 -1.69 -10.73
C PHE A 420 -17.19 -0.83 -10.94
N HIS A 421 -16.72 -0.69 -12.19
CA HIS A 421 -15.45 -0.01 -12.49
C HIS A 421 -15.37 1.37 -11.82
N GLU A 422 -16.32 2.27 -12.12
CA GLU A 422 -16.33 3.63 -11.60
C GLU A 422 -16.46 3.69 -10.08
N ARG A 423 -17.25 2.80 -9.49
CA ARG A 423 -17.47 2.74 -8.04
C ARG A 423 -16.21 2.39 -7.26
N ASN A 424 -15.43 1.44 -7.78
CA ASN A 424 -14.31 0.82 -7.05
C ASN A 424 -12.95 1.36 -7.48
N PHE A 425 -12.80 1.75 -8.74
CA PHE A 425 -11.50 2.03 -9.36
C PHE A 425 -11.43 3.38 -10.09
N GLY A 426 -12.55 4.05 -10.33
CA GLY A 426 -12.56 5.38 -10.95
C GLY A 426 -11.80 6.42 -10.11
N ASN A 427 -11.34 7.49 -10.75
CA ASN A 427 -10.57 8.56 -10.10
C ASN A 427 -11.29 9.18 -8.88
N ASN A 428 -12.61 9.10 -8.86
CA ASN A 428 -13.47 9.57 -7.78
C ASN A 428 -14.28 8.43 -7.17
N ALA A 429 -13.67 7.24 -7.03
CA ALA A 429 -14.31 6.04 -6.54
C ALA A 429 -15.06 6.29 -5.22
N LEU A 430 -16.35 6.00 -5.22
CA LEU A 430 -17.21 6.27 -4.05
C LEU A 430 -16.80 5.44 -2.84
N SER A 431 -16.30 4.21 -3.05
CA SER A 431 -15.79 3.35 -1.98
C SER A 431 -14.67 4.04 -1.18
N ASN A 432 -13.73 4.68 -1.88
CA ASN A 432 -12.63 5.41 -1.24
C ASN A 432 -13.13 6.67 -0.51
N ARG A 433 -14.08 7.40 -1.10
CA ARG A 433 -14.68 8.58 -0.45
C ARG A 433 -15.40 8.22 0.85
N ILE A 434 -16.13 7.11 0.88
CA ILE A 434 -16.79 6.65 2.12
C ILE A 434 -15.75 6.23 3.15
N MET A 435 -14.66 5.55 2.75
CA MET A 435 -13.55 5.25 3.65
C MET A 435 -12.92 6.52 4.24
N GLY A 436 -12.69 7.54 3.41
CA GLY A 436 -12.17 8.84 3.84
C GLY A 436 -13.12 9.56 4.79
N THR A 437 -14.39 9.71 4.43
CA THR A 437 -15.41 10.33 5.28
C THR A 437 -15.51 9.65 6.65
N ARG A 438 -15.41 8.32 6.69
CA ARG A 438 -15.38 7.55 7.95
C ARG A 438 -14.12 7.84 8.75
N PHE A 439 -12.97 7.97 8.09
CA PHE A 439 -11.72 8.34 8.76
C PHE A 439 -11.78 9.74 9.35
N ASP A 440 -12.26 10.72 8.59
CA ASP A 440 -12.43 12.10 9.04
C ASP A 440 -13.32 12.20 10.29
N LEU A 441 -14.42 11.43 10.32
CA LEU A 441 -15.28 11.33 11.50
C LEU A 441 -14.54 10.79 12.72
N GLU A 442 -13.66 9.79 12.56
CA GLU A 442 -12.89 9.23 13.67
C GLU A 442 -11.80 10.19 14.16
N VAL A 443 -11.14 10.91 13.24
CA VAL A 443 -10.19 11.99 13.60
C VAL A 443 -10.91 13.07 14.39
N ALA A 444 -12.02 13.57 13.86
CA ALA A 444 -12.80 14.59 14.54
C ALA A 444 -13.33 14.10 15.90
N ARG A 445 -13.87 12.89 15.98
CA ARG A 445 -14.34 12.29 17.24
C ARG A 445 -13.21 12.19 18.28
N HIS A 446 -11.99 11.93 17.82
CA HIS A 446 -10.85 11.82 18.72
C HIS A 446 -10.34 13.19 19.15
N PHE A 447 -10.14 14.14 18.26
CA PHE A 447 -9.51 15.43 18.55
C PHE A 447 -10.50 16.55 18.92
N HIS A 448 -11.73 16.51 18.39
CA HIS A 448 -12.79 17.51 18.54
C HIS A 448 -14.12 16.89 19.04
N PRO A 449 -14.11 16.07 20.12
CA PRO A 449 -15.29 15.32 20.57
C PRO A 449 -16.47 16.22 20.93
N GLU A 450 -16.21 17.51 21.27
CA GLU A 450 -17.23 18.49 21.65
C GLU A 450 -18.08 18.96 20.47
N VAL A 451 -17.59 18.84 19.23
CA VAL A 451 -18.34 19.26 18.04
C VAL A 451 -18.95 18.08 17.28
N VAL A 452 -18.45 16.87 17.49
CA VAL A 452 -18.92 15.69 16.73
C VAL A 452 -20.24 15.18 17.31
N ARG A 453 -21.27 15.19 16.45
CA ARG A 453 -22.60 14.72 16.81
C ARG A 453 -22.74 13.21 16.64
N PRO A 454 -23.44 12.51 17.55
CA PRO A 454 -23.68 11.07 17.42
C PRO A 454 -24.38 10.67 16.13
N ASP A 455 -25.29 11.50 15.62
CA ASP A 455 -26.02 11.26 14.37
C ASP A 455 -25.08 11.30 13.14
N TRP A 456 -23.97 12.03 13.17
CA TRP A 456 -22.97 12.01 12.11
C TRP A 456 -22.19 10.70 12.05
N ILE A 457 -21.85 10.14 13.21
CA ILE A 457 -21.21 8.82 13.27
C ILE A 457 -22.13 7.75 12.71
N GLU A 458 -23.41 7.77 13.07
CA GLU A 458 -24.40 6.82 12.57
C GLU A 458 -24.67 7.04 11.07
N GLU A 459 -24.72 8.28 10.60
CA GLU A 459 -24.82 8.60 9.17
C GLU A 459 -23.64 8.01 8.37
N GLY A 460 -22.41 8.14 8.86
CA GLY A 460 -21.24 7.53 8.24
C GLY A 460 -21.31 6.01 8.18
N LYS A 461 -21.83 5.35 9.23
CA LYS A 461 -22.09 3.90 9.22
C LYS A 461 -23.18 3.52 8.23
N GLU A 462 -24.25 4.32 8.15
CA GLU A 462 -25.36 4.08 7.24
C GLU A 462 -24.95 4.23 5.78
N LEU A 463 -24.12 5.22 5.44
CA LEU A 463 -23.55 5.36 4.10
C LEU A 463 -22.74 4.12 3.70
N SER A 464 -21.95 3.57 4.63
CA SER A 464 -21.24 2.31 4.42
C SER A 464 -22.20 1.14 4.20
N ARG A 465 -23.28 1.01 5.02
CA ARG A 465 -24.28 -0.07 4.89
C ARG A 465 -24.98 -0.03 3.54
N ILE A 466 -25.39 1.16 3.10
CA ILE A 466 -26.05 1.32 1.80
C ILE A 466 -25.11 0.87 0.69
N LEU A 467 -23.85 1.36 0.69
CA LEU A 467 -22.87 1.03 -0.34
C LEU A 467 -22.56 -0.47 -0.38
N SER A 468 -22.34 -1.09 0.78
CA SER A 468 -22.00 -2.51 0.88
C SER A 468 -23.16 -3.41 0.47
N ASN A 469 -24.38 -3.09 0.88
CA ASN A 469 -25.58 -3.87 0.50
C ASN A 469 -25.91 -3.73 -0.98
N ASP A 470 -25.85 -2.50 -1.53
CA ASP A 470 -26.06 -2.25 -2.97
C ASP A 470 -24.98 -2.98 -3.81
N GLY A 471 -23.75 -3.01 -3.33
CA GLY A 471 -22.67 -3.81 -3.93
C GLY A 471 -22.96 -5.31 -3.90
N ALA A 472 -23.38 -5.82 -2.75
CA ALA A 472 -23.77 -7.22 -2.58
C ALA A 472 -24.95 -7.60 -3.49
N ASP A 473 -25.99 -6.75 -3.59
CA ASP A 473 -27.15 -6.97 -4.46
C ASP A 473 -26.75 -7.00 -5.93
N GLY A 474 -25.84 -6.11 -6.35
CA GLY A 474 -25.30 -6.07 -7.71
C GLY A 474 -24.49 -7.33 -8.06
N LEU A 475 -23.59 -7.76 -7.17
CA LEU A 475 -22.82 -9.00 -7.36
C LEU A 475 -23.74 -10.23 -7.43
N GLU A 476 -24.75 -10.30 -6.55
CA GLU A 476 -25.75 -11.36 -6.58
C GLU A 476 -26.55 -11.36 -7.89
N ALA A 477 -26.87 -10.18 -8.44
CA ALA A 477 -27.50 -10.08 -9.76
C ALA A 477 -26.62 -10.64 -10.86
N VAL A 478 -25.31 -10.38 -10.84
CA VAL A 478 -24.35 -10.97 -11.80
C VAL A 478 -24.32 -12.48 -11.68
N VAL A 479 -24.20 -13.03 -10.46
CA VAL A 479 -24.19 -14.49 -10.24
C VAL A 479 -25.48 -15.12 -10.77
N ARG A 480 -26.65 -14.55 -10.49
CA ARG A 480 -27.94 -15.04 -11.02
C ARG A 480 -28.01 -14.96 -12.54
N PHE A 481 -27.49 -13.90 -13.15
CA PHE A 481 -27.46 -13.74 -14.61
C PHE A 481 -26.64 -14.85 -15.26
N VAL A 482 -25.45 -15.13 -14.76
CA VAL A 482 -24.56 -16.16 -15.31
C VAL A 482 -25.14 -17.56 -15.09
N ARG A 483 -25.68 -17.89 -13.88
CA ARG A 483 -26.28 -19.20 -13.57
C ARG A 483 -27.47 -19.59 -14.45
N ARG A 484 -28.25 -18.60 -14.91
CA ARG A 484 -29.35 -18.90 -15.85
C ARG A 484 -28.86 -19.18 -17.27
N SER A 485 -27.54 -19.24 -17.51
CA SER A 485 -26.93 -19.44 -18.83
C SER A 485 -27.45 -18.43 -19.88
N ALA A 486 -27.63 -17.16 -19.46
CA ALA A 486 -28.09 -16.10 -20.33
C ALA A 486 -27.16 -15.97 -21.57
N PRO A 487 -27.72 -15.73 -22.76
CA PRO A 487 -26.90 -15.56 -23.97
C PRO A 487 -25.95 -14.37 -23.85
N GLU A 488 -24.78 -14.46 -24.45
CA GLU A 488 -23.81 -13.34 -24.53
C GLU A 488 -24.43 -12.05 -25.11
N SER A 489 -25.37 -12.19 -26.03
CA SER A 489 -26.10 -11.06 -26.64
C SER A 489 -26.91 -10.23 -25.61
N GLU A 490 -27.20 -10.76 -24.43
CA GLU A 490 -27.90 -10.04 -23.36
C GLU A 490 -26.92 -9.35 -22.38
N GLU A 491 -25.63 -9.64 -22.41
CA GLU A 491 -24.64 -9.17 -21.42
C GLU A 491 -24.51 -7.66 -21.42
N GLN A 492 -24.40 -7.04 -22.59
CA GLN A 492 -24.26 -5.59 -22.69
C GLN A 492 -25.46 -4.87 -22.06
N THR A 493 -26.68 -5.31 -22.40
CA THR A 493 -27.90 -4.71 -21.83
C THR A 493 -27.99 -4.92 -20.33
N PHE A 494 -27.60 -6.11 -19.85
CA PHE A 494 -27.59 -6.43 -18.42
C PHE A 494 -26.59 -5.52 -17.66
N VAL A 495 -25.33 -5.43 -18.13
CA VAL A 495 -24.28 -4.64 -17.50
C VAL A 495 -24.65 -3.15 -17.50
N GLU A 496 -25.14 -2.62 -18.59
CA GLU A 496 -25.59 -1.21 -18.67
C GLU A 496 -26.71 -0.91 -17.69
N GLY A 497 -27.70 -1.81 -17.59
CA GLY A 497 -28.79 -1.69 -16.62
C GLY A 497 -28.30 -1.76 -15.17
N LEU A 498 -27.41 -2.70 -14.86
CA LEU A 498 -26.79 -2.83 -13.54
C LEU A 498 -25.97 -1.59 -13.20
N ALA A 499 -25.08 -1.16 -14.08
CA ALA A 499 -24.26 0.05 -13.88
C ALA A 499 -25.12 1.31 -13.71
N ALA A 500 -26.24 1.44 -14.42
CA ALA A 500 -27.16 2.55 -14.24
C ALA A 500 -27.82 2.53 -12.85
N GLY A 501 -28.22 1.36 -12.35
CA GLY A 501 -28.74 1.18 -11.00
C GLY A 501 -27.72 1.56 -9.92
N LEU A 502 -26.48 1.07 -10.07
CA LEU A 502 -25.37 1.40 -9.17
C LEU A 502 -25.11 2.91 -9.14
N ARG A 503 -25.04 3.57 -10.31
CA ARG A 503 -24.87 5.05 -10.39
C ARG A 503 -25.98 5.80 -9.69
N ALA A 504 -27.23 5.40 -9.83
CA ALA A 504 -28.34 6.05 -9.16
C ALA A 504 -28.23 6.01 -7.62
N THR A 505 -27.76 4.90 -7.07
CA THR A 505 -27.42 4.78 -5.63
C THR A 505 -26.24 5.66 -5.27
N GLU A 506 -25.19 5.67 -6.09
CA GLU A 506 -23.99 6.49 -5.88
C GLU A 506 -24.28 7.98 -5.81
N ASP A 507 -25.07 8.51 -6.72
CA ASP A 507 -25.42 9.95 -6.73
C ASP A 507 -26.11 10.36 -5.43
N ARG A 508 -27.01 9.51 -4.92
CA ARG A 508 -27.69 9.71 -3.63
C ARG A 508 -26.72 9.69 -2.45
N ILE A 509 -25.83 8.70 -2.41
CA ILE A 509 -24.83 8.55 -1.34
C ILE A 509 -23.82 9.70 -1.38
N ARG A 510 -23.33 10.05 -2.57
CA ARG A 510 -22.34 11.10 -2.78
C ARG A 510 -22.83 12.46 -2.27
N GLY A 511 -24.10 12.78 -2.49
CA GLY A 511 -24.72 14.00 -1.96
C GLY A 511 -24.71 14.02 -0.42
N ARG A 512 -25.11 12.91 0.21
CA ARG A 512 -25.12 12.76 1.68
C ARG A 512 -23.71 12.81 2.27
N ALA A 513 -22.75 12.09 1.68
CA ALA A 513 -21.35 12.09 2.13
C ALA A 513 -20.73 13.50 2.06
N ARG A 514 -20.97 14.23 0.98
CA ARG A 514 -20.53 15.64 0.86
C ARG A 514 -21.19 16.57 1.88
N ALA A 515 -22.47 16.38 2.17
CA ALA A 515 -23.17 17.17 3.19
C ALA A 515 -22.58 16.90 4.57
N LEU A 516 -22.35 15.64 4.91
CA LEU A 516 -21.74 15.21 6.17
C LEU A 516 -20.31 15.80 6.33
N ALA A 517 -19.48 15.67 5.31
CA ALA A 517 -18.12 16.20 5.31
C ALA A 517 -18.08 17.73 5.46
N ARG A 518 -19.01 18.46 4.81
CA ARG A 518 -19.14 19.92 5.00
C ARG A 518 -19.57 20.27 6.41
N SER A 519 -20.62 19.62 6.94
CA SER A 519 -21.10 19.88 8.29
C SER A 519 -20.00 19.66 9.34
N LEU A 520 -19.17 18.64 9.14
CA LEU A 520 -18.04 18.33 10.03
C LEU A 520 -16.98 19.44 9.99
N ARG A 521 -16.58 19.90 8.81
CA ARG A 521 -15.60 20.99 8.63
C ARG A 521 -16.10 22.31 9.18
N ASP A 522 -17.35 22.67 8.87
CA ASP A 522 -17.96 23.90 9.37
C ASP A 522 -17.98 23.93 10.90
N ALA A 523 -18.27 22.80 11.54
CA ALA A 523 -18.29 22.68 12.99
C ALA A 523 -16.92 22.80 13.64
N ILE A 524 -15.86 22.32 12.97
CA ILE A 524 -14.48 22.42 13.43
C ILE A 524 -13.89 23.82 13.14
N GLY A 525 -14.48 24.56 12.20
CA GLY A 525 -14.00 25.89 11.80
C GLY A 525 -12.89 25.85 10.74
N GLU A 526 -12.75 24.73 10.04
CA GLU A 526 -11.84 24.61 8.89
C GLU A 526 -12.58 24.91 7.59
N GLY A 527 -11.94 25.71 6.72
CA GLY A 527 -12.40 25.99 5.38
C GLY A 527 -12.36 24.77 4.44
N GLU A 528 -12.66 24.97 3.15
CA GLU A 528 -12.59 23.87 2.16
C GLU A 528 -11.20 23.20 2.15
N PRO A 529 -11.13 21.85 2.10
CA PRO A 529 -9.86 21.15 2.10
C PRO A 529 -9.07 21.43 0.83
N LEU A 530 -7.77 21.62 0.99
CA LEU A 530 -6.83 21.74 -0.14
C LEU A 530 -6.68 20.41 -0.91
N THR A 531 -6.96 19.29 -0.27
CA THR A 531 -6.98 17.95 -0.86
C THR A 531 -7.91 17.04 -0.07
N GLU A 532 -8.60 16.12 -0.74
CA GLU A 532 -9.41 15.10 -0.06
C GLU A 532 -8.48 14.02 0.51
N ILE A 533 -8.12 14.12 1.78
CA ILE A 533 -7.20 13.21 2.49
C ILE A 533 -7.70 11.76 2.52
N GLY A 534 -9.00 11.53 2.33
CA GLY A 534 -9.53 10.20 2.07
C GLY A 534 -8.82 9.46 0.93
N ASP A 535 -8.26 10.19 -0.01
CA ASP A 535 -7.48 9.64 -1.13
C ASP A 535 -6.05 9.28 -0.72
N LEU A 536 -5.49 9.91 0.32
CA LEU A 536 -4.13 9.62 0.82
C LEU A 536 -4.03 8.32 1.64
N VAL A 537 -5.14 7.88 2.22
CA VAL A 537 -5.18 6.70 3.10
C VAL A 537 -5.79 5.47 2.39
N ALA A 538 -6.35 5.65 1.20
CA ALA A 538 -6.67 4.56 0.29
C ALA A 538 -5.35 3.94 -0.22
N THR A 539 -5.22 2.63 -0.07
CA THR A 539 -3.99 1.94 -0.50
C THR A 539 -3.64 2.28 -1.95
N PRO A 540 -2.36 2.52 -2.28
CA PRO A 540 -1.89 2.80 -3.65
C PRO A 540 -2.36 1.79 -4.72
N LEU A 541 -2.69 0.57 -4.31
CA LEU A 541 -3.23 -0.51 -5.14
C LEU A 541 -4.59 -0.18 -5.79
N GLN A 542 -5.36 0.75 -5.26
CA GLN A 542 -6.69 1.09 -5.76
C GLN A 542 -6.69 2.22 -6.78
N GLN A 543 -5.73 3.13 -6.71
CA GLN A 543 -5.61 4.24 -7.68
C GLN A 543 -5.02 3.79 -9.03
N ALA A 544 -4.28 2.69 -9.02
CA ALA A 544 -3.54 2.17 -10.15
C ALA A 544 -4.38 1.67 -11.33
N ARG A 545 -5.50 1.03 -11.05
CA ARG A 545 -6.33 0.38 -12.08
C ARG A 545 -7.25 1.29 -12.86
N ALA A 546 -7.49 2.51 -12.39
CA ALA A 546 -8.36 3.46 -13.08
C ALA A 546 -7.82 3.89 -14.46
N VAL A 547 -6.50 3.78 -14.67
CA VAL A 547 -5.84 4.23 -15.90
C VAL A 547 -5.80 3.13 -16.98
N GLU A 548 -5.73 1.86 -16.61
CA GLU A 548 -5.50 0.76 -17.57
C GLU A 548 -6.77 0.25 -18.30
N LEU A 549 -7.96 0.50 -17.75
CA LEU A 549 -9.22 0.09 -18.41
C LEU A 549 -9.83 1.20 -19.29
N SER A 550 -9.19 2.36 -19.39
CA SER A 550 -9.59 3.47 -20.27
C SER A 550 -8.70 3.62 -21.52
N ALA A 551 -7.77 2.73 -21.75
CA ALA A 551 -6.99 2.54 -22.97
C ALA A 551 -7.30 1.16 -23.55
#